data_2966507a118217418bbd13e0fbc02fb8
#
_entry.id   2966507a118217418bbd13e0fbc02fb8
#
_cell.length_a   1.000
_cell.length_b   1.000
_cell.length_c   1.000
_cell.angle_alpha   90.00
_cell.angle_beta   90.00
_cell.angle_gamma   90.00
#
_symmetry.space_group_name_H-M   'P 1'
#
loop_
_entity.id
_entity.type
_entity.pdbx_description
1 polymer ?
#
loop_
_entity_poly.entity_id
_entity_poly.type
_entity_poly.pdbx_seq_one_letter_code
_entity_poly.pdbx_strand_id
1 'polypeptide(L)'
;MLKRKATKFMKNWISTKDKKCLVVQGARQTGKTYTVERFAEENYEELVEINFKQMPSAMEIFSGDLTVDAMVMGMRFRFPEKKIIPGKTLIFLDEIQECQEAVTSLKFWAIDNKYDVIVSGSLLGIDYKRASSYPVGYVDYLKMYGIDFEEFLWGMGISGDMIENLCGYLRSKMIVPEAIHSQMMNYYRQYIAIGGMPEAVQKYIDTKDFREIDRIQRSLLQGYQYDIAHYATA
;
A
#
# COMPACT_ATOMS: atom_id res chain seq x y z
N MET A 1 1.97 -11.25 -11.67
CA MET A 1 1.48 -10.36 -10.60
C MET A 1 2.30 -10.58 -9.34
N LEU A 2 2.84 -9.53 -8.75
CA LEU A 2 3.72 -9.60 -7.58
C LEU A 2 2.93 -9.83 -6.29
N LYS A 3 3.29 -10.88 -5.55
CA LYS A 3 2.77 -11.11 -4.19
C LYS A 3 3.44 -10.14 -3.23
N ARG A 4 2.69 -9.61 -2.25
CA ARG A 4 3.18 -8.66 -1.26
C ARG A 4 2.95 -9.16 0.16
N LYS A 5 3.94 -8.98 1.03
CA LYS A 5 3.80 -9.23 2.48
C LYS A 5 2.72 -8.33 3.10
N ALA A 6 2.55 -7.13 2.55
CA ALA A 6 1.51 -6.19 2.93
C ALA A 6 0.10 -6.81 2.86
N THR A 7 -0.20 -7.65 1.85
CA THR A 7 -1.48 -8.35 1.75
C THR A 7 -1.74 -9.27 2.92
N LYS A 8 -0.69 -9.97 3.42
CA LYS A 8 -0.83 -10.82 4.62
C LYS A 8 -1.15 -9.99 5.86
N PHE A 9 -0.51 -8.83 6.00
CA PHE A 9 -0.81 -7.90 7.09
C PHE A 9 -2.26 -7.44 7.05
N MET A 10 -2.75 -7.01 5.88
CA MET A 10 -4.14 -6.56 5.70
C MET A 10 -5.15 -7.68 5.97
N LYS A 11 -4.87 -8.94 5.59
CA LYS A 11 -5.70 -10.11 5.92
C LYS A 11 -5.76 -10.37 7.43
N ASN A 12 -4.68 -10.15 8.15
CA ASN A 12 -4.69 -10.24 9.61
C ASN A 12 -5.47 -9.06 10.22
N TRP A 13 -5.28 -7.84 9.70
CA TRP A 13 -5.99 -6.64 10.18
C TRP A 13 -7.51 -6.78 10.01
N ILE A 14 -8.02 -7.24 8.85
CA ILE A 14 -9.47 -7.42 8.65
C ILE A 14 -10.07 -8.41 9.65
N SER A 15 -9.29 -9.40 10.10
CA SER A 15 -9.72 -10.43 11.07
C SER A 15 -9.68 -9.94 12.53
N THR A 16 -9.13 -8.75 12.78
CA THR A 16 -9.04 -8.18 14.14
C THR A 16 -10.40 -7.64 14.59
N LYS A 17 -10.83 -8.00 15.81
CA LYS A 17 -12.17 -7.69 16.31
C LYS A 17 -12.39 -6.19 16.55
N ASP A 18 -11.38 -5.50 17.09
CA ASP A 18 -11.40 -4.06 17.38
C ASP A 18 -10.46 -3.31 16.44
N LYS A 19 -10.60 -3.57 15.13
CA LYS A 19 -9.76 -2.95 14.10
C LYS A 19 -10.04 -1.45 13.99
N LYS A 20 -8.97 -0.71 13.79
CA LYS A 20 -8.97 0.73 13.55
C LYS A 20 -8.86 1.00 12.06
N CYS A 21 -8.98 2.27 11.64
CA CYS A 21 -8.65 2.61 10.26
C CYS A 21 -7.19 2.25 9.96
N LEU A 22 -6.92 1.71 8.79
CA LEU A 22 -5.56 1.31 8.40
C LEU A 22 -4.90 2.41 7.57
N VAL A 23 -3.77 2.93 8.05
CA VAL A 23 -2.95 3.89 7.31
C VAL A 23 -1.81 3.16 6.61
N VAL A 24 -1.86 3.13 5.28
CA VAL A 24 -0.81 2.55 4.44
C VAL A 24 0.18 3.63 4.03
N GLN A 25 1.35 3.62 4.67
CA GLN A 25 2.43 4.59 4.45
C GLN A 25 3.54 3.99 3.59
N GLY A 26 4.14 4.79 2.73
CA GLY A 26 5.30 4.37 1.94
C GLY A 26 5.67 5.41 0.90
N ALA A 27 6.85 5.29 0.34
CA ALA A 27 7.30 6.15 -0.74
C ALA A 27 6.35 6.07 -1.95
N ARG A 28 6.42 7.05 -2.84
CA ARG A 28 5.70 6.99 -4.11
C ARG A 28 6.14 5.76 -4.91
N GLN A 29 5.21 5.21 -5.71
CA GLN A 29 5.44 4.08 -6.61
C GLN A 29 5.84 2.75 -5.93
N THR A 30 5.65 2.62 -4.61
CA THR A 30 5.82 1.34 -3.91
C THR A 30 4.63 0.39 -4.07
N GLY A 31 3.60 0.80 -4.82
CA GLY A 31 2.43 -0.03 -5.14
C GLY A 31 1.35 -0.01 -4.05
N LYS A 32 1.23 1.07 -3.24
CA LYS A 32 0.21 1.20 -2.19
C LYS A 32 -1.20 1.03 -2.75
N THR A 33 -1.61 1.94 -3.65
CA THR A 33 -2.94 1.96 -4.27
C THR A 33 -3.28 0.61 -4.88
N TYR A 34 -2.43 0.09 -5.76
CA TYR A 34 -2.60 -1.22 -6.39
C TYR A 34 -2.77 -2.36 -5.37
N THR A 35 -2.00 -2.34 -4.28
CA THR A 35 -2.09 -3.42 -3.26
C THR A 35 -3.42 -3.35 -2.50
N VAL A 36 -3.91 -2.14 -2.20
CA VAL A 36 -5.21 -1.93 -1.53
C VAL A 36 -6.37 -2.32 -2.44
N GLU A 37 -6.35 -1.89 -3.71
CA GLU A 37 -7.37 -2.26 -4.72
C GLU A 37 -7.49 -3.77 -4.85
N ARG A 38 -6.36 -4.46 -5.02
CA ARG A 38 -6.33 -5.93 -5.11
C ARG A 38 -6.82 -6.62 -3.84
N PHE A 39 -6.45 -6.08 -2.68
CA PHE A 39 -6.95 -6.58 -1.41
C PHE A 39 -8.47 -6.41 -1.31
N ALA A 40 -9.00 -5.27 -1.78
CA ALA A 40 -10.43 -5.00 -1.80
C ALA A 40 -11.18 -6.00 -2.71
N GLU A 41 -10.69 -6.22 -3.93
CA GLU A 41 -11.28 -7.18 -4.88
C GLU A 41 -11.37 -8.61 -4.32
N GLU A 42 -10.40 -9.01 -3.49
CA GLU A 42 -10.37 -10.36 -2.91
C GLU A 42 -11.24 -10.51 -1.66
N ASN A 43 -11.56 -9.42 -0.94
CA ASN A 43 -12.11 -9.52 0.42
C ASN A 43 -13.42 -8.76 0.63
N TYR A 44 -13.86 -7.89 -0.31
CA TYR A 44 -15.07 -7.09 -0.20
C TYR A 44 -15.96 -7.24 -1.44
N GLU A 45 -17.26 -6.99 -1.26
CA GLU A 45 -18.22 -6.97 -2.38
C GLU A 45 -18.12 -5.66 -3.18
N GLU A 46 -17.67 -4.58 -2.55
CA GLU A 46 -17.57 -3.26 -3.16
C GLU A 46 -16.37 -2.47 -2.61
N LEU A 47 -15.76 -1.68 -3.48
CA LEU A 47 -14.71 -0.71 -3.14
C LEU A 47 -15.20 0.70 -3.49
N VAL A 48 -15.20 1.60 -2.50
CA VAL A 48 -15.34 3.05 -2.73
C VAL A 48 -13.96 3.67 -2.59
N GLU A 49 -13.39 4.05 -3.70
CA GLU A 49 -12.08 4.72 -3.76
C GLU A 49 -12.24 6.21 -4.02
N ILE A 50 -11.59 7.03 -3.20
CA ILE A 50 -11.50 8.47 -3.36
C ILE A 50 -10.02 8.86 -3.35
N ASN A 51 -9.49 9.22 -4.51
CA ASN A 51 -8.16 9.82 -4.61
C ASN A 51 -8.29 11.34 -4.62
N PHE A 52 -7.88 11.99 -3.52
CA PHE A 52 -8.08 13.42 -3.34
C PHE A 52 -7.28 14.31 -4.31
N LYS A 53 -6.19 13.78 -4.91
CA LYS A 53 -5.47 14.47 -5.99
C LYS A 53 -6.23 14.43 -7.31
N GLN A 54 -6.84 13.29 -7.62
CA GLN A 54 -7.60 13.10 -8.87
C GLN A 54 -9.01 13.65 -8.76
N MET A 55 -9.60 13.61 -7.58
CA MET A 55 -10.97 14.01 -7.29
C MET A 55 -11.05 15.11 -6.20
N PRO A 56 -10.51 16.34 -6.43
CA PRO A 56 -10.53 17.39 -5.42
C PRO A 56 -11.95 17.75 -4.96
N SER A 57 -12.96 17.68 -5.84
CA SER A 57 -14.36 17.93 -5.49
C SER A 57 -14.95 16.90 -4.50
N ALA A 58 -14.32 15.73 -4.33
CA ALA A 58 -14.75 14.76 -3.32
C ALA A 58 -14.42 15.21 -1.88
N MET A 59 -13.58 16.23 -1.69
CA MET A 59 -13.35 16.84 -0.38
C MET A 59 -14.62 17.42 0.22
N GLU A 60 -15.60 17.81 -0.60
CA GLU A 60 -16.90 18.31 -0.16
C GLU A 60 -17.67 17.31 0.72
N ILE A 61 -17.43 16.00 0.54
CA ILE A 61 -18.01 14.93 1.38
C ILE A 61 -17.58 15.09 2.85
N PHE A 62 -16.41 15.68 3.08
CA PHE A 62 -15.81 15.87 4.40
C PHE A 62 -15.89 17.31 4.92
N SER A 63 -16.56 18.23 4.20
CA SER A 63 -16.61 19.66 4.54
C SER A 63 -17.70 20.05 5.56
N GLY A 64 -18.57 19.12 5.93
CA GLY A 64 -19.69 19.37 6.86
C GLY A 64 -19.55 18.58 8.15
N ASP A 65 -20.67 18.01 8.60
CA ASP A 65 -20.70 17.12 9.73
C ASP A 65 -19.93 15.83 9.42
N LEU A 66 -18.92 15.54 10.20
CA LEU A 66 -18.07 14.34 10.04
C LEU A 66 -18.71 13.09 10.68
N THR A 67 -20.06 13.02 10.70
CA THR A 67 -20.73 11.77 11.07
C THR A 67 -20.59 10.75 9.96
N VAL A 68 -20.44 9.48 10.33
CA VAL A 68 -20.29 8.40 9.33
C VAL A 68 -21.46 8.35 8.36
N ASP A 69 -22.68 8.52 8.89
CA ASP A 69 -23.89 8.51 8.07
C ASP A 69 -23.93 9.67 7.05
N ALA A 70 -23.49 10.89 7.42
CA ALA A 70 -23.40 12.03 6.51
C ALA A 70 -22.36 11.80 5.41
N MET A 71 -21.17 11.31 5.78
CA MET A 71 -20.11 11.00 4.82
C MET A 71 -20.53 9.88 3.85
N VAL A 72 -21.15 8.82 4.37
CA VAL A 72 -21.67 7.72 3.52
C VAL A 72 -22.78 8.21 2.60
N MET A 73 -23.65 9.10 3.07
CA MET A 73 -24.68 9.72 2.23
C MET A 73 -24.03 10.51 1.08
N GLY A 74 -23.03 11.34 1.39
CA GLY A 74 -22.25 12.07 0.37
C GLY A 74 -21.61 11.15 -0.66
N MET A 75 -20.99 10.03 -0.19
CA MET A 75 -20.42 9.02 -1.08
C MET A 75 -21.49 8.37 -1.97
N ARG A 76 -22.66 8.03 -1.45
CA ARG A 76 -23.76 7.44 -2.24
C ARG A 76 -24.27 8.39 -3.33
N PHE A 77 -24.35 9.69 -3.05
CA PHE A 77 -24.72 10.67 -4.06
C PHE A 77 -23.63 10.84 -5.13
N ARG A 78 -22.38 10.76 -4.74
CA ARG A 78 -21.25 10.89 -5.66
C ARG A 78 -21.04 9.66 -6.54
N PHE A 79 -21.29 8.48 -5.99
CA PHE A 79 -21.07 7.17 -6.64
C PHE A 79 -22.39 6.37 -6.63
N PRO A 80 -23.43 6.82 -7.37
CA PRO A 80 -24.75 6.20 -7.33
C PRO A 80 -24.76 4.75 -7.82
N GLU A 81 -23.76 4.34 -8.59
CA GLU A 81 -23.56 2.97 -9.06
C GLU A 81 -23.01 2.03 -7.97
N LYS A 82 -22.42 2.58 -6.90
CA LYS A 82 -21.80 1.81 -5.83
C LYS A 82 -22.79 1.43 -4.73
N LYS A 83 -22.79 0.15 -4.34
CA LYS A 83 -23.58 -0.34 -3.21
C LYS A 83 -22.79 -0.27 -1.91
N ILE A 84 -22.92 0.83 -1.18
CA ILE A 84 -22.19 1.05 0.07
C ILE A 84 -22.95 0.38 1.23
N ILE A 85 -22.46 -0.80 1.64
CA ILE A 85 -23.08 -1.67 2.64
C ILE A 85 -22.11 -1.88 3.80
N PRO A 86 -22.54 -1.68 5.09
CA PRO A 86 -21.72 -1.96 6.25
C PRO A 86 -21.15 -3.39 6.23
N GLY A 87 -19.86 -3.52 6.55
CA GLY A 87 -19.14 -4.81 6.61
C GLY A 87 -18.87 -5.46 5.26
N LYS A 88 -19.38 -4.91 4.13
CA LYS A 88 -19.19 -5.46 2.78
C LYS A 88 -18.46 -4.52 1.83
N THR A 89 -18.39 -3.25 2.18
CA THR A 89 -17.74 -2.21 1.39
C THR A 89 -16.46 -1.76 2.10
N LEU A 90 -15.35 -1.78 1.36
CA LEU A 90 -14.13 -1.09 1.78
C LEU A 90 -14.17 0.36 1.31
N ILE A 91 -13.88 1.29 2.21
CA ILE A 91 -13.65 2.69 1.88
C ILE A 91 -12.15 2.92 1.81
N PHE A 92 -11.68 3.37 0.64
CA PHE A 92 -10.27 3.68 0.41
C PHE A 92 -10.09 5.16 0.10
N LEU A 93 -9.38 5.86 1.00
CA LEU A 93 -9.07 7.28 0.84
C LEU A 93 -7.58 7.42 0.47
N ASP A 94 -7.31 7.61 -0.81
CA ASP A 94 -5.96 7.72 -1.34
C ASP A 94 -5.49 9.18 -1.36
N GLU A 95 -4.18 9.39 -1.14
CA GLU A 95 -3.55 10.72 -1.01
C GLU A 95 -4.24 11.59 0.07
N ILE A 96 -4.56 10.98 1.22
CA ILE A 96 -5.39 11.58 2.29
C ILE A 96 -4.82 12.91 2.83
N GLN A 97 -3.52 13.17 2.68
CA GLN A 97 -2.89 14.41 3.11
C GLN A 97 -3.41 15.65 2.36
N GLU A 98 -4.08 15.47 1.24
CA GLU A 98 -4.70 16.56 0.48
C GLU A 98 -6.02 17.06 1.13
N CYS A 99 -6.63 16.27 2.06
CA CYS A 99 -7.89 16.61 2.73
C CYS A 99 -7.77 16.43 4.26
N GLN A 100 -7.59 17.53 4.98
CA GLN A 100 -7.38 17.52 6.44
C GLN A 100 -8.64 17.05 7.20
N GLU A 101 -9.83 17.37 6.68
CA GLU A 101 -11.09 16.94 7.23
C GLU A 101 -11.25 15.42 7.13
N ALA A 102 -10.79 14.82 6.03
CA ALA A 102 -10.76 13.37 5.87
C ALA A 102 -9.80 12.71 6.89
N VAL A 103 -8.64 13.31 7.17
CA VAL A 103 -7.73 12.84 8.24
C VAL A 103 -8.43 12.90 9.59
N THR A 104 -9.11 14.00 9.89
CA THR A 104 -9.86 14.18 11.14
C THR A 104 -11.00 13.16 11.27
N SER A 105 -11.64 12.81 10.15
CA SER A 105 -12.77 11.86 10.13
C SER A 105 -12.40 10.44 10.52
N LEU A 106 -11.12 10.04 10.45
CA LEU A 106 -10.66 8.69 10.79
C LEU A 106 -11.03 8.27 12.20
N LYS A 107 -11.07 9.21 13.15
CA LYS A 107 -11.54 8.97 14.49
C LYS A 107 -13.00 8.50 14.51
N PHE A 108 -13.85 9.13 13.72
CA PHE A 108 -15.28 8.83 13.70
C PHE A 108 -15.56 7.50 13.00
N TRP A 109 -14.85 7.19 11.93
CA TRP A 109 -14.88 5.88 11.27
C TRP A 109 -14.49 4.75 12.22
N ALA A 110 -13.41 4.93 12.99
CA ALA A 110 -12.93 3.91 13.94
C ALA A 110 -13.91 3.71 15.11
N ILE A 111 -14.59 4.77 15.58
CA ILE A 111 -15.58 4.67 16.67
C ILE A 111 -16.85 3.98 16.17
N ASP A 112 -17.36 4.35 14.98
CA ASP A 112 -18.58 3.78 14.42
C ASP A 112 -18.41 2.31 14.03
N ASN A 113 -17.25 1.95 13.52
CA ASN A 113 -16.80 0.59 13.19
C ASN A 113 -17.75 -0.22 12.28
N LYS A 114 -18.65 0.44 11.54
CA LYS A 114 -19.53 -0.22 10.55
C LYS A 114 -18.84 -0.50 9.23
N TYR A 115 -17.84 0.30 8.88
CA TYR A 115 -17.11 0.23 7.62
C TYR A 115 -15.63 0.06 7.87
N ASP A 116 -14.98 -0.72 7.03
CA ASP A 116 -13.54 -0.80 6.99
C ASP A 116 -13.00 0.36 6.16
N VAL A 117 -12.03 1.07 6.74
CA VAL A 117 -11.41 2.23 6.09
C VAL A 117 -9.91 2.01 6.00
N ILE A 118 -9.41 2.04 4.77
CA ILE A 118 -7.97 2.09 4.48
C ILE A 118 -7.67 3.47 3.90
N VAL A 119 -6.58 4.06 4.34
CA VAL A 119 -6.11 5.32 3.78
C VAL A 119 -4.68 5.19 3.33
N SER A 120 -4.30 5.90 2.29
CA SER A 120 -2.90 5.95 1.85
C SER A 120 -2.40 7.38 1.75
N GLY A 121 -1.09 7.53 1.89
CA GLY A 121 -0.41 8.79 1.70
C GLY A 121 1.10 8.61 1.57
N SER A 122 1.78 9.61 0.98
CA SER A 122 3.24 9.60 0.93
C SER A 122 3.81 9.91 2.30
N LEU A 123 4.96 9.29 2.66
CA LEU A 123 5.66 9.56 3.93
C LEU A 123 6.00 11.04 4.12
N LEU A 124 6.21 11.77 3.03
CA LEU A 124 6.56 13.19 3.01
C LEU A 124 5.32 14.11 3.10
N GLY A 125 4.13 13.61 2.78
CA GLY A 125 2.90 14.41 2.73
C GLY A 125 2.05 14.37 4.00
N ILE A 126 2.28 13.42 4.89
CA ILE A 126 1.61 13.39 6.19
C ILE A 126 2.40 14.28 7.15
N ASP A 127 2.29 15.58 6.96
CA ASP A 127 2.86 16.56 7.88
C ASP A 127 1.97 16.61 9.12
N TYR A 128 2.40 15.91 10.17
CA TYR A 128 1.73 15.83 11.47
C TYR A 128 1.46 17.21 12.11
N LYS A 129 2.11 18.26 11.59
CA LYS A 129 2.02 19.63 12.13
C LYS A 129 0.82 20.42 11.62
N ARG A 130 0.18 20.00 10.51
CA ARG A 130 -0.93 20.76 9.89
C ARG A 130 -2.32 20.21 10.24
N ALA A 131 -2.44 18.97 10.70
CA ALA A 131 -3.75 18.45 11.12
C ALA A 131 -4.16 19.06 12.47
N SER A 132 -5.33 19.69 12.53
CA SER A 132 -5.91 20.26 13.75
C SER A 132 -6.18 19.19 14.83
N SER A 133 -6.29 17.91 14.44
CA SER A 133 -6.41 16.75 15.33
C SER A 133 -5.97 15.50 14.59
N TYR A 134 -4.76 15.01 14.91
CA TYR A 134 -4.32 13.71 14.41
C TYR A 134 -5.05 12.59 15.17
N PRO A 135 -5.56 11.52 14.52
CA PRO A 135 -6.39 10.49 15.13
C PRO A 135 -5.55 9.48 15.95
N VAL A 136 -4.80 9.98 16.96
CA VAL A 136 -3.99 9.14 17.84
C VAL A 136 -4.88 8.10 18.54
N GLY A 137 -4.50 6.84 18.43
CA GLY A 137 -5.26 5.74 19.04
C GLY A 137 -6.40 5.17 18.19
N TYR A 138 -6.73 5.78 17.04
CA TYR A 138 -7.82 5.38 16.14
C TYR A 138 -7.34 4.81 14.81
N VAL A 139 -6.03 4.69 14.62
CA VAL A 139 -5.43 4.17 13.38
C VAL A 139 -4.38 3.11 13.69
N ASP A 140 -4.28 2.14 12.80
CA ASP A 140 -3.18 1.18 12.68
C ASP A 140 -2.31 1.55 11.49
N TYR A 141 -1.04 1.15 11.51
CA TYR A 141 -0.08 1.52 10.49
C TYR A 141 0.48 0.31 9.76
N LEU A 142 0.48 0.39 8.45
CA LEU A 142 1.21 -0.51 7.56
C LEU A 142 2.25 0.30 6.78
N LYS A 143 3.53 0.05 7.04
CA LYS A 143 4.61 0.62 6.24
C LYS A 143 4.88 -0.27 5.03
N MET A 144 4.67 0.29 3.84
CA MET A 144 5.01 -0.36 2.58
C MET A 144 6.32 0.18 2.03
N TYR A 145 7.21 -0.75 1.76
CA TYR A 145 8.48 -0.51 1.11
C TYR A 145 8.44 -1.00 -0.34
N GLY A 146 9.52 -0.86 -1.07
CA GLY A 146 9.73 -1.57 -2.32
C GLY A 146 9.64 -3.09 -2.10
N ILE A 147 9.67 -3.84 -3.20
CA ILE A 147 9.74 -5.31 -3.19
C ILE A 147 11.02 -5.73 -2.46
N ASP A 148 10.91 -6.53 -1.42
CA ASP A 148 12.08 -7.12 -0.78
C ASP A 148 12.57 -8.38 -1.52
N PHE A 149 13.71 -8.94 -1.09
CA PHE A 149 14.28 -10.09 -1.81
C PHE A 149 13.39 -11.33 -1.76
N GLU A 150 12.65 -11.56 -0.68
CA GLU A 150 11.72 -12.67 -0.58
C GLU A 150 10.52 -12.49 -1.53
N GLU A 151 9.94 -11.28 -1.58
CA GLU A 151 8.87 -10.94 -2.54
C GLU A 151 9.36 -11.03 -3.99
N PHE A 152 10.62 -10.65 -4.26
CA PHE A 152 11.26 -10.84 -5.55
C PHE A 152 11.38 -12.32 -5.91
N LEU A 153 11.82 -13.17 -4.98
CA LEU A 153 11.89 -14.62 -5.19
C LEU A 153 10.52 -15.21 -5.50
N TRP A 154 9.44 -14.76 -4.83
CA TRP A 154 8.08 -15.17 -5.18
C TRP A 154 7.72 -14.79 -6.61
N GLY A 155 8.09 -13.59 -7.04
CA GLY A 155 7.90 -13.14 -8.42
C GLY A 155 8.69 -13.96 -9.45
N MET A 156 9.83 -14.50 -9.05
CA MET A 156 10.66 -15.41 -9.85
C MET A 156 10.18 -16.87 -9.82
N GLY A 157 9.08 -17.17 -9.12
CA GLY A 157 8.48 -18.50 -9.06
C GLY A 157 8.98 -19.38 -7.90
N ILE A 158 9.80 -18.85 -7.01
CA ILE A 158 10.24 -19.57 -5.80
C ILE A 158 9.10 -19.53 -4.78
N SER A 159 8.61 -20.71 -4.37
CA SER A 159 7.53 -20.80 -3.40
C SER A 159 7.97 -20.45 -1.98
N GLY A 160 7.01 -20.07 -1.13
CA GLY A 160 7.27 -19.84 0.30
C GLY A 160 7.88 -21.05 1.01
N ASP A 161 7.41 -22.26 0.65
CA ASP A 161 7.94 -23.52 1.22
C ASP A 161 9.41 -23.76 0.84
N MET A 162 9.80 -23.40 -0.37
CA MET A 162 11.21 -23.48 -0.79
C MET A 162 12.08 -22.51 0.01
N ILE A 163 11.59 -21.31 0.28
CA ILE A 163 12.28 -20.31 1.09
C ILE A 163 12.36 -20.78 2.55
N GLU A 164 11.28 -21.34 3.09
CA GLU A 164 11.26 -21.88 4.46
C GLU A 164 12.25 -23.04 4.62
N ASN A 165 12.36 -23.92 3.61
CA ASN A 165 13.38 -24.98 3.59
C ASN A 165 14.81 -24.40 3.61
N LEU A 166 15.05 -23.31 2.86
CA LEU A 166 16.33 -22.58 2.92
C LEU A 166 16.61 -22.03 4.32
N CYS A 167 15.62 -21.41 4.95
CA CYS A 167 15.74 -20.96 6.33
C CYS A 167 16.01 -22.12 7.31
N GLY A 168 15.52 -23.32 7.00
CA GLY A 168 15.78 -24.54 7.74
C GLY A 168 17.26 -24.89 7.84
N TYR A 169 18.04 -24.74 6.77
CA TYR A 169 19.49 -24.93 6.80
C TYR A 169 20.17 -23.99 7.80
N LEU A 170 19.76 -22.70 7.82
CA LEU A 170 20.31 -21.70 8.74
C LEU A 170 19.98 -22.05 10.20
N ARG A 171 18.73 -22.41 10.48
CA ARG A 171 18.28 -22.77 11.85
C ARG A 171 18.99 -24.02 12.36
N SER A 172 19.21 -25.01 11.48
CA SER A 172 19.87 -26.25 11.81
C SER A 172 21.42 -26.15 11.77
N LYS A 173 21.96 -24.97 11.43
CA LYS A 173 23.40 -24.74 11.23
C LYS A 173 24.03 -25.72 10.22
N MET A 174 23.25 -26.14 9.24
CA MET A 174 23.70 -27.02 8.16
C MET A 174 24.23 -26.19 6.99
N ILE A 175 25.16 -26.76 6.25
CA ILE A 175 25.66 -26.13 5.03
C ILE A 175 24.61 -26.26 3.93
N VAL A 176 24.29 -25.10 3.29
CA VAL A 176 23.40 -25.07 2.11
C VAL A 176 24.13 -25.79 0.96
N PRO A 177 23.47 -26.71 0.25
CA PRO A 177 24.09 -27.36 -0.92
C PRO A 177 24.54 -26.33 -1.96
N GLU A 178 25.72 -26.54 -2.56
CA GLU A 178 26.35 -25.58 -3.47
C GLU A 178 25.45 -25.17 -4.64
N ALA A 179 24.69 -26.09 -5.22
CA ALA A 179 23.76 -25.81 -6.31
C ALA A 179 22.65 -24.82 -5.89
N ILE A 180 22.14 -24.96 -4.66
CA ILE A 180 21.11 -24.05 -4.12
C ILE A 180 21.74 -22.69 -3.81
N HIS A 181 22.91 -22.68 -3.18
CA HIS A 181 23.64 -21.46 -2.85
C HIS A 181 23.94 -20.65 -4.11
N SER A 182 24.52 -21.27 -5.13
CA SER A 182 24.85 -20.62 -6.41
C SER A 182 23.62 -20.05 -7.10
N GLN A 183 22.49 -20.77 -7.08
CA GLN A 183 21.23 -20.29 -7.65
C GLN A 183 20.68 -19.08 -6.88
N MET A 184 20.70 -19.11 -5.55
CA MET A 184 20.25 -18.00 -4.72
C MET A 184 21.14 -16.77 -4.90
N MET A 185 22.45 -16.95 -5.00
CA MET A 185 23.38 -15.86 -5.29
C MET A 185 23.13 -15.23 -6.67
N ASN A 186 22.71 -16.02 -7.66
CA ASN A 186 22.31 -15.50 -8.96
C ASN A 186 21.05 -14.63 -8.87
N TYR A 187 20.00 -15.08 -8.17
CA TYR A 187 18.81 -14.27 -7.91
C TYR A 187 19.14 -13.02 -7.12
N TYR A 188 20.01 -13.09 -6.13
CA TYR A 188 20.42 -11.95 -5.34
C TYR A 188 21.14 -10.87 -6.17
N ARG A 189 22.04 -11.28 -7.07
CA ARG A 189 22.71 -10.36 -8.00
C ARG A 189 21.70 -9.68 -8.93
N GLN A 190 20.73 -10.42 -9.44
CA GLN A 190 19.65 -9.87 -10.26
C GLN A 190 18.84 -8.84 -9.44
N TYR A 191 18.44 -9.19 -8.22
CA TYR A 191 17.69 -8.30 -7.35
C TYR A 191 18.44 -6.99 -7.05
N ILE A 192 19.74 -7.04 -6.77
CA ILE A 192 20.54 -5.83 -6.56
C ILE A 192 20.58 -4.95 -7.81
N ALA A 193 20.70 -5.54 -8.99
CA ALA A 193 20.72 -4.79 -10.24
C ALA A 193 19.38 -4.16 -10.60
N ILE A 194 18.27 -4.85 -10.31
CA ILE A 194 16.89 -4.42 -10.63
C ILE A 194 16.36 -3.44 -9.58
N GLY A 195 16.72 -3.67 -8.31
CA GLY A 195 16.14 -2.97 -7.17
C GLY A 195 14.73 -3.46 -6.80
N GLY A 196 14.13 -2.81 -5.81
CA GLY A 196 12.84 -3.21 -5.24
C GLY A 196 11.64 -2.42 -5.76
N MET A 197 11.76 -1.60 -6.82
CA MET A 197 10.58 -0.87 -7.31
C MET A 197 9.65 -1.81 -8.07
N PRO A 198 8.35 -1.89 -7.72
CA PRO A 198 7.42 -2.86 -8.27
C PRO A 198 7.36 -2.87 -9.81
N GLU A 199 7.37 -1.68 -10.43
CA GLU A 199 7.37 -1.55 -11.88
C GLU A 199 8.61 -2.19 -12.52
N ALA A 200 9.79 -1.92 -11.96
CA ALA A 200 11.05 -2.49 -12.44
C ALA A 200 11.08 -4.01 -12.26
N VAL A 201 10.66 -4.50 -11.10
CA VAL A 201 10.60 -5.94 -10.80
C VAL A 201 9.61 -6.66 -11.73
N GLN A 202 8.40 -6.11 -11.92
CA GLN A 202 7.40 -6.70 -12.81
C GLN A 202 7.92 -6.72 -14.26
N LYS A 203 8.47 -5.60 -14.72
CA LYS A 203 9.04 -5.51 -16.07
C LYS A 203 10.14 -6.54 -16.30
N TYR A 204 11.04 -6.72 -15.32
CA TYR A 204 12.06 -7.74 -15.42
C TYR A 204 11.51 -9.17 -15.48
N ILE A 205 10.48 -9.46 -14.67
CA ILE A 205 9.83 -10.78 -14.70
C ILE A 205 9.28 -11.07 -16.09
N ASP A 206 8.66 -10.06 -16.72
CA ASP A 206 7.98 -10.20 -18.00
C ASP A 206 8.95 -10.27 -19.18
N THR A 207 10.05 -9.50 -19.15
CA THR A 207 10.92 -9.31 -20.33
C THR A 207 12.32 -9.90 -20.20
N LYS A 208 12.84 -10.04 -18.96
CA LYS A 208 14.25 -10.38 -18.66
C LYS A 208 15.27 -9.41 -19.29
N ASP A 209 14.85 -8.21 -19.70
CA ASP A 209 15.70 -7.21 -20.36
C ASP A 209 16.12 -6.10 -19.37
N PHE A 210 17.41 -6.04 -19.04
CA PHE A 210 17.98 -5.02 -18.16
C PHE A 210 17.95 -3.59 -18.76
N ARG A 211 17.87 -3.43 -20.07
CA ARG A 211 17.78 -2.10 -20.70
C ARG A 211 16.45 -1.42 -20.38
N GLU A 212 15.37 -2.19 -20.34
CA GLU A 212 14.05 -1.69 -19.92
C GLU A 212 14.06 -1.26 -18.44
N ILE A 213 14.80 -1.99 -17.60
CA ILE A 213 14.94 -1.67 -16.18
C ILE A 213 15.71 -0.37 -15.96
N ASP A 214 16.84 -0.17 -16.65
CA ASP A 214 17.63 1.07 -16.58
C ASP A 214 16.76 2.30 -16.94
N ARG A 215 15.91 2.19 -17.97
CA ARG A 215 14.99 3.26 -18.34
C ARG A 215 13.99 3.59 -17.22
N ILE A 216 13.39 2.57 -16.61
CA ILE A 216 12.46 2.74 -15.49
C ILE A 216 13.17 3.37 -14.30
N GLN A 217 14.34 2.86 -13.92
CA GLN A 217 15.11 3.40 -12.79
C GLN A 217 15.48 4.87 -12.97
N ARG A 218 15.91 5.28 -14.18
CA ARG A 218 16.20 6.69 -14.49
C ARG A 218 14.97 7.58 -14.36
N SER A 219 13.84 7.14 -14.88
CA SER A 219 12.57 7.86 -14.77
C SER A 219 12.15 8.04 -13.31
N LEU A 220 12.29 6.98 -12.50
CA LEU A 220 12.01 7.00 -11.07
C LEU A 220 12.89 8.00 -10.32
N LEU A 221 14.20 7.97 -10.59
CA LEU A 221 15.16 8.89 -9.97
C LEU A 221 14.85 10.35 -10.31
N GLN A 222 14.52 10.65 -11.57
CA GLN A 222 14.10 11.99 -11.99
C GLN A 222 12.83 12.44 -11.26
N GLY A 223 11.84 11.55 -11.13
CA GLY A 223 10.61 11.83 -10.38
C GLY A 223 10.88 12.15 -8.91
N TYR A 224 11.73 11.37 -8.24
CA TYR A 224 12.12 11.62 -6.85
C TYR A 224 12.90 12.92 -6.68
N GLN A 225 13.81 13.25 -7.60
CA GLN A 225 14.54 14.53 -7.56
C GLN A 225 13.59 15.72 -7.67
N TYR A 226 12.58 15.64 -8.55
CA TYR A 226 11.55 16.66 -8.67
C TYR A 226 10.73 16.80 -7.39
N ASP A 227 10.30 15.69 -6.80
CA ASP A 227 9.54 15.68 -5.55
C ASP A 227 10.32 16.29 -4.40
N ILE A 228 11.58 15.89 -4.21
CA ILE A 228 12.44 16.45 -3.16
C ILE A 228 12.62 17.97 -3.34
N ALA A 229 12.88 18.43 -4.55
CA ALA A 229 13.01 19.85 -4.84
C ALA A 229 11.72 20.63 -4.50
N HIS A 230 10.56 20.06 -4.83
CA HIS A 230 9.26 20.68 -4.55
C HIS A 230 8.98 20.79 -3.05
N TYR A 231 9.26 19.73 -2.27
CA TYR A 231 9.02 19.73 -0.83
C TYR A 231 10.08 20.48 -0.02
N ALA A 232 11.30 20.67 -0.56
CA ALA A 232 12.34 21.45 0.10
C ALA A 232 12.11 22.96 0.03
N THR A 233 11.27 23.42 -0.90
CA THR A 233 10.96 24.85 -1.12
C THR A 233 9.60 25.28 -0.55
N ALA A 234 8.83 24.37 0.02
CA ALA A 234 7.52 24.60 0.64
C ALA A 234 7.63 24.61 2.17
#